data_f7737145768c0732fa42e3836d4ff386
#
_entry.id   f7737145768c0732fa42e3836d4ff386
#
_cell.length_a   1.000
_cell.length_b   1.000
_cell.length_c   1.000
_cell.angle_alpha   90.00
_cell.angle_beta   90.00
_cell.angle_gamma   90.00
#
_symmetry.space_group_name_H-M   'P 1'
#
loop_
_entity.id
_entity.type
_entity.pdbx_description
1 polymer ?
#
loop_
_entity_poly.entity_id
_entity_poly.type
_entity_poly.pdbx_seq_one_letter_code
_entity_poly.pdbx_strand_id
1 'polypeptide(L)'
;MVHKNFAAALLAATVGACSQIPETGSSPDSESQQTQETSPANNLEISSPISTEATPPPTDIWERLRRGFRLNHRTEDPKVRDYIAYFSRNEGYMSRVTERSRRYIFHVAEELEQANMPLELALLPIVESAYDPFAYSHAQASGMWQFIPATGRSFGLQQNWWYDGRRDVHESTRAAVKYFKYLFERFDGDWELTLAAYNAGEGTVRRAIERNRRRGRGTSFWEIKLPRETKRYVPQLLALAEVVSRPEHYKVPLHEVANEPYYARVNVGSQIDLSQAAELAQIELDELYLLNPGFNRWATDPNGNHHLLIPVDSLERFESALEELPVEQRVTWERYTIARGDTLSTIARRYQTTISAIREANKLRNNNIRAGKTLLIPSASGPEGQYAYTVDQRVKQRQATGQGQRSSYTVQPGDSLWAISRKLKVSVKKLAHWNSMAPGDTLRPGRTLVAYNGDSGSSNRTTRKLSYKVRSGDSLYRIANKFSIKIDDILRWNKIPKSKYLQPGQRLTLFVDSAHNS
;
A
#
# COMPACT_ATOMS: atom_id res chain seq x y z
N MET A 1 6.51 -22.49 40.41
CA MET A 1 7.84 -23.10 40.17
C MET A 1 8.06 -23.08 38.67
N VAL A 2 8.89 -22.36 38.24
CA VAL A 2 10.21 -21.98 37.89
C VAL A 2 10.16 -20.84 36.88
N HIS A 3 10.59 -19.65 37.33
CA HIS A 3 10.93 -18.49 36.47
C HIS A 3 12.23 -18.80 35.69
N LYS A 4 12.33 -18.34 34.46
CA LYS A 4 13.61 -17.97 33.85
C LYS A 4 13.51 -16.65 33.12
N ASN A 5 14.08 -15.65 33.78
CA ASN A 5 14.48 -14.37 33.24
C ASN A 5 15.61 -14.56 32.23
N PHE A 6 15.60 -13.79 31.14
CA PHE A 6 16.82 -13.46 30.42
C PHE A 6 16.95 -11.93 30.35
N ALA A 7 18.01 -11.48 31.00
CA ALA A 7 18.41 -10.11 31.12
C ALA A 7 19.08 -9.61 29.81
N ALA A 8 18.81 -8.35 29.49
CA ALA A 8 19.52 -7.59 28.49
C ALA A 8 20.89 -7.16 29.04
N ALA A 9 21.94 -7.30 28.26
CA ALA A 9 23.23 -6.71 28.51
C ALA A 9 23.45 -5.52 27.55
N LEU A 10 23.46 -4.32 28.12
CA LEU A 10 24.01 -3.11 27.54
C LEU A 10 25.54 -3.19 27.57
N LEU A 11 26.20 -2.91 26.46
CA LEU A 11 27.61 -2.54 26.47
C LEU A 11 27.75 -1.16 25.80
N ALA A 12 28.03 -0.17 26.64
CA ALA A 12 28.53 1.12 26.24
C ALA A 12 30.07 1.04 26.14
N ALA A 13 30.64 1.57 25.09
CA ALA A 13 32.06 1.86 25.01
C ALA A 13 32.25 3.31 24.51
N THR A 14 32.55 4.17 25.42
CA THR A 14 33.17 5.47 25.20
C THR A 14 34.65 5.28 24.99
N VAL A 15 35.26 5.90 23.99
CA VAL A 15 36.60 6.47 24.05
C VAL A 15 36.66 7.67 23.11
N GLY A 16 36.93 8.83 23.71
CA GLY A 16 37.42 10.00 23.02
C GLY A 16 38.93 10.00 22.97
N ALA A 17 39.49 10.76 22.08
CA ALA A 17 40.61 11.67 22.34
C ALA A 17 41.03 12.41 21.08
N CYS A 18 41.19 13.68 21.24
CA CYS A 18 41.83 14.68 20.36
C CYS A 18 43.32 14.38 20.10
N SER A 19 43.81 14.85 18.92
CA SER A 19 45.01 15.75 18.88
C SER A 19 45.32 16.04 17.40
N GLN A 20 45.17 17.31 17.00
CA GLN A 20 46.23 18.32 16.79
C GLN A 20 47.04 18.14 15.48
N ILE A 21 46.85 19.18 14.66
CA ILE A 21 47.67 19.58 13.49
C ILE A 21 48.99 20.17 13.99
N PRO A 22 50.08 20.11 13.22
CA PRO A 22 50.77 21.35 12.90
C PRO A 22 51.06 21.59 11.40
N GLU A 23 50.87 22.85 11.02
CA GLU A 23 51.45 23.51 9.85
C GLU A 23 52.93 23.76 10.01
N THR A 24 53.62 23.81 8.87
CA THR A 24 54.75 24.65 8.44
C THR A 24 55.44 23.91 7.27
N GLY A 25 55.85 24.46 6.15
CA GLY A 25 56.17 25.77 5.73
C GLY A 25 57.21 25.66 4.60
N SER A 26 57.10 26.54 3.60
CA SER A 26 58.13 27.05 2.71
C SER A 26 58.73 26.17 1.58
N SER A 27 58.58 26.72 0.36
CA SER A 27 59.39 26.53 -0.84
C SER A 27 60.85 26.93 -0.63
N PRO A 28 61.82 26.58 -1.54
CA PRO A 28 62.05 27.43 -2.71
C PRO A 28 62.51 26.74 -4.02
N ASP A 29 62.36 27.51 -5.10
CA ASP A 29 62.95 27.56 -6.41
C ASP A 29 64.18 26.71 -6.76
N SER A 30 64.23 26.18 -7.98
CA SER A 30 65.37 26.34 -8.88
C SER A 30 65.06 25.91 -10.31
N GLU A 31 65.52 26.73 -11.19
CA GLU A 31 65.54 26.88 -12.61
C GLU A 31 66.07 25.70 -13.45
N SER A 32 65.53 25.72 -14.69
CA SER A 32 66.20 25.56 -15.98
C SER A 32 66.75 24.18 -16.43
N GLN A 33 66.28 23.68 -17.56
CA GLN A 33 67.01 23.78 -18.83
C GLN A 33 66.18 23.23 -20.01
N GLN A 34 66.11 24.06 -21.05
CA GLN A 34 65.63 23.73 -22.38
C GLN A 34 66.54 22.72 -23.05
N THR A 35 65.97 21.76 -23.77
CA THR A 35 66.62 21.21 -25.00
C THR A 35 65.50 21.04 -26.05
N GLN A 36 65.69 21.79 -27.15
CA GLN A 36 64.98 21.64 -28.41
C GLN A 36 65.45 20.39 -29.12
N GLU A 37 64.52 19.57 -29.58
CA GLU A 37 64.77 18.76 -30.79
C GLU A 37 63.54 18.81 -31.69
N THR A 38 63.80 19.02 -32.96
CA THR A 38 62.97 19.35 -34.10
C THR A 38 62.40 18.11 -34.78
N SER A 39 61.10 18.15 -35.09
CA SER A 39 60.38 17.66 -36.32
C SER A 39 60.28 16.14 -36.61
N PRO A 40 59.24 15.68 -37.34
CA PRO A 40 58.37 16.41 -38.26
C PRO A 40 56.86 16.24 -38.11
N ALA A 41 56.18 17.16 -38.73
CA ALA A 41 54.70 17.23 -38.85
C ALA A 41 54.08 15.96 -39.49
N ASN A 42 53.17 15.35 -38.78
CA ASN A 42 52.14 14.50 -39.36
C ASN A 42 50.82 15.20 -39.15
N ASN A 43 50.22 15.68 -40.22
CA ASN A 43 48.84 16.18 -40.26
C ASN A 43 47.91 15.02 -39.93
N LEU A 44 47.52 14.90 -38.66
CA LEU A 44 46.31 14.18 -38.24
C LEU A 44 45.19 15.22 -38.22
N GLU A 45 44.30 15.09 -39.19
CA GLU A 45 42.99 15.75 -39.16
C GLU A 45 42.36 15.52 -37.80
N ILE A 46 42.21 16.58 -37.02
CA ILE A 46 41.44 16.60 -35.80
C ILE A 46 40.00 16.42 -36.26
N SER A 47 39.53 15.17 -36.22
CA SER A 47 38.10 14.87 -36.27
C SER A 47 37.44 15.69 -35.17
N SER A 48 36.57 16.60 -35.56
CA SER A 48 35.71 17.38 -34.66
C SER A 48 35.10 16.44 -33.64
N PRO A 49 35.02 16.81 -32.34
CA PRO A 49 34.35 15.98 -31.36
C PRO A 49 32.92 15.77 -31.85
N ILE A 50 32.51 14.51 -32.00
CA ILE A 50 31.13 14.13 -32.20
C ILE A 50 30.38 14.79 -31.06
N SER A 51 29.65 15.86 -31.34
CA SER A 51 28.74 16.45 -30.39
C SER A 51 27.69 15.36 -30.09
N THR A 52 27.81 14.71 -28.96
CA THR A 52 26.72 13.96 -28.39
C THR A 52 25.62 14.98 -28.10
N GLU A 53 24.73 15.20 -29.09
CA GLU A 53 23.49 15.91 -28.84
C GLU A 53 22.81 15.21 -27.64
N ALA A 54 22.77 15.90 -26.51
CA ALA A 54 22.10 15.42 -25.33
C ALA A 54 20.64 15.19 -25.74
N THR A 55 20.21 13.96 -25.72
CA THR A 55 18.81 13.60 -26.01
C THR A 55 17.92 14.48 -25.12
N PRO A 56 16.97 15.23 -25.68
CA PRO A 56 16.13 16.10 -24.88
C PRO A 56 15.43 15.33 -23.76
N PRO A 57 15.15 15.98 -22.62
CA PRO A 57 14.43 15.32 -21.54
C PRO A 57 13.06 14.83 -22.04
N PRO A 58 12.60 13.65 -21.61
CA PRO A 58 11.32 13.12 -22.04
C PRO A 58 10.18 14.02 -21.54
N THR A 59 9.21 14.31 -22.39
CA THR A 59 8.01 15.07 -22.05
C THR A 59 6.89 14.17 -21.48
N ASP A 60 6.96 12.88 -21.78
CA ASP A 60 6.04 11.86 -21.29
C ASP A 60 6.70 11.00 -20.20
N ILE A 61 5.96 10.74 -19.11
CA ILE A 61 6.45 9.95 -17.96
C ILE A 61 6.78 8.52 -18.36
N TRP A 62 6.03 7.92 -19.30
CA TRP A 62 6.27 6.54 -19.73
C TRP A 62 7.60 6.41 -20.46
N GLU A 63 7.97 7.42 -21.21
CA GLU A 63 9.30 7.47 -21.85
C GLU A 63 10.41 7.58 -20.80
N ARG A 64 10.23 8.44 -19.77
CA ARG A 64 11.16 8.52 -18.65
C ARG A 64 11.34 7.18 -17.97
N LEU A 65 10.24 6.48 -17.67
CA LEU A 65 10.30 5.15 -17.04
C LEU A 65 11.05 4.16 -17.93
N ARG A 66 10.73 4.09 -19.22
CA ARG A 66 11.41 3.19 -20.18
C ARG A 66 12.92 3.40 -20.22
N ARG A 67 13.38 4.64 -20.18
CA ARG A 67 14.82 4.97 -20.13
C ARG A 67 15.51 4.47 -18.85
N GLY A 68 14.77 4.32 -17.77
CA GLY A 68 15.26 3.83 -16.47
C GLY A 68 14.99 2.35 -16.19
N PHE A 69 14.45 1.58 -17.13
CA PHE A 69 14.25 0.15 -16.98
C PHE A 69 15.58 -0.60 -17.02
N ARG A 70 15.79 -1.49 -16.07
CA ARG A 70 17.08 -2.20 -15.88
C ARG A 70 16.90 -3.70 -15.65
N LEU A 71 15.66 -4.18 -15.43
CA LEU A 71 15.39 -5.59 -15.16
C LEU A 71 15.29 -6.39 -16.46
N ASN A 72 15.70 -7.65 -16.42
CA ASN A 72 15.39 -8.58 -17.50
C ASN A 72 13.91 -8.96 -17.43
N HIS A 73 13.11 -8.60 -18.43
CA HIS A 73 11.67 -8.84 -18.44
C HIS A 73 11.29 -10.32 -18.68
N ARG A 74 12.25 -11.20 -18.96
CA ARG A 74 12.03 -12.66 -19.05
C ARG A 74 10.89 -13.05 -19.99
N THR A 75 10.81 -12.45 -21.15
CA THR A 75 9.72 -12.68 -22.13
C THR A 75 9.65 -14.12 -22.64
N GLU A 76 10.71 -14.89 -22.47
CA GLU A 76 10.77 -16.33 -22.76
C GLU A 76 10.05 -17.20 -21.69
N ASP A 77 9.84 -16.69 -20.47
CA ASP A 77 9.15 -17.46 -19.42
C ASP A 77 7.65 -17.55 -19.71
N PRO A 78 7.05 -18.77 -19.66
CA PRO A 78 5.65 -18.96 -19.96
C PRO A 78 4.68 -18.14 -19.07
N LYS A 79 5.05 -17.92 -17.79
CA LYS A 79 4.20 -17.15 -16.87
C LYS A 79 4.23 -15.67 -17.20
N VAL A 80 5.40 -15.15 -17.62
CA VAL A 80 5.51 -13.76 -18.07
C VAL A 80 4.69 -13.57 -19.33
N ARG A 81 4.77 -14.49 -20.31
CA ARG A 81 3.93 -14.45 -21.51
C ARG A 81 2.44 -14.49 -21.21
N ASP A 82 2.00 -15.32 -20.24
CA ASP A 82 0.61 -15.39 -19.82
C ASP A 82 0.11 -14.02 -19.30
N TYR A 83 0.94 -13.30 -18.53
CA TYR A 83 0.61 -11.95 -18.03
C TYR A 83 0.70 -10.88 -19.11
N ILE A 84 1.65 -10.94 -20.03
CA ILE A 84 1.68 -10.06 -21.21
C ILE A 84 0.35 -10.20 -21.96
N ALA A 85 -0.08 -11.42 -22.27
CA ALA A 85 -1.34 -11.68 -22.93
C ALA A 85 -2.56 -11.21 -22.08
N TYR A 86 -2.48 -11.30 -20.75
CA TYR A 86 -3.51 -10.78 -19.86
C TYR A 86 -3.65 -9.26 -19.98
N PHE A 87 -2.54 -8.51 -19.86
CA PHE A 87 -2.56 -7.06 -19.96
C PHE A 87 -2.98 -6.57 -21.34
N SER A 88 -2.51 -7.22 -22.41
CA SER A 88 -2.88 -6.88 -23.79
C SER A 88 -4.37 -7.07 -24.09
N ARG A 89 -5.04 -8.04 -23.44
CA ARG A 89 -6.49 -8.27 -23.63
C ARG A 89 -7.36 -7.40 -22.73
N ASN A 90 -6.80 -6.74 -21.72
CA ASN A 90 -7.53 -5.95 -20.73
C ASN A 90 -7.24 -4.46 -20.87
N GLU A 91 -7.43 -3.92 -22.09
CA GLU A 91 -7.18 -2.51 -22.42
C GLU A 91 -7.88 -1.55 -21.44
N GLY A 92 -9.16 -1.79 -21.11
CA GLY A 92 -9.90 -0.96 -20.16
C GLY A 92 -9.34 -1.01 -18.72
N TYR A 93 -8.64 -2.08 -18.33
CA TYR A 93 -7.90 -2.11 -17.08
C TYR A 93 -6.65 -1.23 -17.17
N MET A 94 -5.85 -1.39 -18.23
CA MET A 94 -4.62 -0.62 -18.44
C MET A 94 -4.91 0.88 -18.54
N SER A 95 -5.91 1.29 -19.30
CA SER A 95 -6.34 2.69 -19.39
C SER A 95 -6.67 3.27 -18.01
N ARG A 96 -7.49 2.58 -17.20
CA ARG A 96 -7.86 3.07 -15.86
C ARG A 96 -6.68 3.16 -14.89
N VAL A 97 -5.75 2.20 -14.91
CA VAL A 97 -4.63 2.22 -13.96
C VAL A 97 -3.58 3.26 -14.35
N THR A 98 -3.35 3.46 -15.64
CA THR A 98 -2.43 4.50 -16.15
C THR A 98 -3.00 5.90 -15.94
N GLU A 99 -4.32 6.11 -16.16
CA GLU A 99 -4.99 7.36 -15.80
C GLU A 99 -4.89 7.66 -14.30
N ARG A 100 -5.15 6.66 -13.44
CA ARG A 100 -5.09 6.84 -11.98
C ARG A 100 -3.68 7.16 -11.49
N SER A 101 -2.66 6.59 -12.14
CA SER A 101 -1.26 6.82 -11.80
C SER A 101 -0.80 8.26 -12.03
N ARG A 102 -1.45 9.04 -12.90
CA ARG A 102 -1.05 10.39 -13.31
C ARG A 102 -0.72 11.33 -12.14
N ARG A 103 -1.46 11.17 -11.01
CA ARG A 103 -1.26 12.00 -9.82
C ARG A 103 0.04 11.69 -9.09
N TYR A 104 0.58 10.49 -9.23
CA TYR A 104 1.58 9.96 -8.29
C TYR A 104 2.87 9.52 -8.96
N ILE A 105 2.78 9.08 -10.22
CA ILE A 105 3.85 8.33 -10.88
C ILE A 105 5.13 9.17 -11.10
N PHE A 106 4.99 10.49 -11.31
CA PHE A 106 6.13 11.39 -11.41
C PHE A 106 6.96 11.37 -10.13
N HIS A 107 6.32 11.59 -8.97
CA HIS A 107 6.99 11.55 -7.68
C HIS A 107 7.58 10.18 -7.36
N VAL A 108 6.88 9.10 -7.72
CA VAL A 108 7.39 7.74 -7.54
C VAL A 108 8.66 7.53 -8.38
N ALA A 109 8.68 7.99 -9.63
CA ALA A 109 9.84 7.91 -10.49
C ALA A 109 11.04 8.70 -9.93
N GLU A 110 10.80 9.92 -9.45
CA GLU A 110 11.85 10.75 -8.84
C GLU A 110 12.49 10.08 -7.61
N GLU A 111 11.71 9.59 -6.68
CA GLU A 111 12.21 8.91 -5.48
C GLU A 111 13.02 7.65 -5.82
N LEU A 112 12.62 6.90 -6.86
CA LEU A 112 13.36 5.73 -7.34
C LEU A 112 14.66 6.11 -8.03
N GLU A 113 14.67 7.14 -8.88
CA GLU A 113 15.88 7.64 -9.55
C GLU A 113 16.90 8.20 -8.55
N GLN A 114 16.44 9.01 -7.60
CA GLN A 114 17.31 9.53 -6.52
C GLN A 114 17.95 8.41 -5.70
N ALA A 115 17.23 7.28 -5.56
CA ALA A 115 17.76 6.08 -4.90
C ALA A 115 18.55 5.16 -5.84
N ASN A 116 18.73 5.54 -7.10
CA ASN A 116 19.39 4.73 -8.14
C ASN A 116 18.77 3.34 -8.30
N MET A 117 17.44 3.23 -8.26
CA MET A 117 16.67 1.99 -8.39
C MET A 117 16.13 1.79 -9.82
N PRO A 118 15.86 0.55 -10.25
CA PRO A 118 15.18 0.28 -11.52
C PRO A 118 13.78 0.91 -11.55
N LEU A 119 13.45 1.59 -12.66
CA LEU A 119 12.16 2.29 -12.75
C LEU A 119 10.97 1.37 -13.02
N GLU A 120 11.17 0.09 -13.29
CA GLU A 120 10.10 -0.92 -13.26
C GLU A 120 9.38 -0.96 -11.91
N LEU A 121 10.06 -0.57 -10.82
CA LEU A 121 9.45 -0.48 -9.48
C LEU A 121 8.33 0.56 -9.41
N ALA A 122 8.33 1.59 -10.29
CA ALA A 122 7.21 2.52 -10.40
C ALA A 122 5.90 1.86 -10.87
N LEU A 123 5.99 0.68 -11.46
CA LEU A 123 4.83 -0.11 -11.88
C LEU A 123 4.27 -1.01 -10.77
N LEU A 124 4.99 -1.17 -9.65
CA LEU A 124 4.51 -2.02 -8.54
C LEU A 124 3.18 -1.56 -7.94
N PRO A 125 2.89 -0.27 -7.75
CA PRO A 125 1.56 0.15 -7.29
C PRO A 125 0.42 -0.27 -8.22
N ILE A 126 0.67 -0.54 -9.51
CA ILE A 126 -0.33 -1.13 -10.41
C ILE A 126 -0.63 -2.57 -9.98
N VAL A 127 0.41 -3.36 -9.67
CA VAL A 127 0.29 -4.76 -9.24
C VAL A 127 -0.34 -4.87 -7.85
N GLU A 128 0.03 -3.99 -6.94
CA GLU A 128 -0.40 -4.00 -5.53
C GLU A 128 -1.83 -3.49 -5.34
N SER A 129 -2.20 -2.40 -5.99
CA SER A 129 -3.43 -1.67 -5.69
C SER A 129 -4.14 -1.07 -6.91
N ALA A 130 -3.62 -1.26 -8.13
CA ALA A 130 -4.05 -0.51 -9.30
C ALA A 130 -3.93 1.03 -9.09
N TYR A 131 -2.89 1.48 -8.40
CA TYR A 131 -2.66 2.86 -7.96
C TYR A 131 -3.83 3.45 -7.13
N ASP A 132 -4.59 2.59 -6.42
CA ASP A 132 -5.64 3.05 -5.51
C ASP A 132 -5.04 3.40 -4.14
N PRO A 133 -4.97 4.69 -3.76
CA PRO A 133 -4.37 5.09 -2.50
C PRO A 133 -5.22 4.69 -1.27
N PHE A 134 -6.49 4.35 -1.48
CA PHE A 134 -7.40 3.86 -0.43
C PHE A 134 -7.52 2.33 -0.40
N ALA A 135 -6.74 1.61 -1.21
CA ALA A 135 -6.76 0.15 -1.21
C ALA A 135 -6.50 -0.41 0.19
N TYR A 136 -7.28 -1.42 0.55
CA TYR A 136 -7.16 -2.13 1.83
C TYR A 136 -7.38 -3.62 1.65
N SER A 137 -6.37 -4.42 2.00
CA SER A 137 -6.38 -5.87 1.78
C SER A 137 -6.90 -6.66 2.98
N HIS A 138 -7.18 -7.94 2.77
CA HIS A 138 -7.56 -8.87 3.83
C HIS A 138 -6.45 -9.11 4.87
N ALA A 139 -5.20 -8.80 4.54
CA ALA A 139 -4.04 -8.87 5.42
C ALA A 139 -3.74 -7.54 6.11
N GLN A 140 -4.69 -6.59 6.10
CA GLN A 140 -4.55 -5.23 6.65
C GLN A 140 -3.52 -4.37 5.91
N ALA A 141 -3.06 -4.78 4.71
CA ALA A 141 -2.21 -3.93 3.90
C ALA A 141 -3.01 -2.74 3.36
N SER A 142 -2.40 -1.56 3.31
CA SER A 142 -3.08 -0.31 2.99
C SER A 142 -2.23 0.59 2.09
N GLY A 143 -2.92 1.39 1.27
CA GLY A 143 -2.32 2.37 0.38
C GLY A 143 -1.82 1.77 -0.93
N MET A 144 -1.25 2.60 -1.78
CA MET A 144 -0.80 2.17 -3.11
C MET A 144 0.34 1.14 -3.06
N TRP A 145 1.18 1.17 -2.02
CA TRP A 145 2.30 0.26 -1.78
C TRP A 145 1.93 -0.97 -0.95
N GLN A 146 0.70 -1.09 -0.47
CA GLN A 146 0.18 -2.20 0.32
C GLN A 146 1.04 -2.58 1.55
N PHE A 147 1.51 -1.57 2.31
CA PHE A 147 2.19 -1.83 3.57
C PHE A 147 1.26 -2.46 4.60
N ILE A 148 1.68 -3.59 5.19
CA ILE A 148 1.03 -4.11 6.40
C ILE A 148 1.40 -3.25 7.63
N PRO A 149 0.55 -3.18 8.68
CA PRO A 149 0.76 -2.27 9.80
C PRO A 149 2.13 -2.37 10.46
N ALA A 150 2.64 -3.58 10.67
CA ALA A 150 3.93 -3.78 11.34
C ALA A 150 5.09 -3.27 10.47
N THR A 151 5.14 -3.68 9.19
CA THR A 151 6.18 -3.24 8.25
C THR A 151 6.13 -1.72 8.06
N GLY A 152 4.93 -1.13 7.91
CA GLY A 152 4.80 0.31 7.80
C GLY A 152 5.43 1.05 9.00
N ARG A 153 5.15 0.62 10.24
CA ARG A 153 5.78 1.19 11.44
C ARG A 153 7.29 1.03 11.48
N SER A 154 7.82 -0.13 11.06
CA SER A 154 9.28 -0.38 11.01
C SER A 154 9.99 0.56 10.04
N PHE A 155 9.29 1.06 9.02
CA PHE A 155 9.82 2.02 8.05
C PHE A 155 9.32 3.46 8.27
N GLY A 156 8.81 3.77 9.48
CA GLY A 156 8.50 5.12 9.93
C GLY A 156 7.10 5.62 9.61
N LEU A 157 6.21 4.78 9.04
CA LEU A 157 4.85 5.18 8.70
C LEU A 157 3.96 5.24 9.95
N GLN A 158 3.62 6.46 10.34
CA GLN A 158 2.75 6.72 11.48
C GLN A 158 1.32 6.21 11.23
N GLN A 159 0.68 5.70 12.26
CA GLN A 159 -0.69 5.19 12.20
C GLN A 159 -1.41 5.57 13.49
N ASN A 160 -2.34 6.51 13.40
CA ASN A 160 -3.14 6.98 14.54
C ASN A 160 -4.60 7.22 14.15
N TRP A 161 -5.37 7.88 15.01
CA TRP A 161 -6.77 8.20 14.78
C TRP A 161 -6.99 9.14 13.57
N TRP A 162 -6.13 10.12 13.41
CA TRP A 162 -6.22 11.15 12.39
C TRP A 162 -5.57 10.74 11.08
N TYR A 163 -4.52 9.93 11.14
CA TYR A 163 -3.63 9.72 10.02
C TYR A 163 -3.13 8.28 9.91
N ASP A 164 -3.00 7.80 8.68
CA ASP A 164 -2.37 6.53 8.33
C ASP A 164 -1.35 6.74 7.21
N GLY A 165 -0.09 6.86 7.60
CA GLY A 165 1.04 7.14 6.69
C GLY A 165 1.25 6.07 5.61
N ARG A 166 0.65 4.90 5.75
CA ARG A 166 0.71 3.86 4.70
C ARG A 166 -0.05 4.26 3.45
N ARG A 167 -0.99 5.21 3.57
CA ARG A 167 -1.74 5.77 2.45
C ARG A 167 -1.17 7.10 1.96
N ASP A 168 -0.39 7.79 2.79
CA ASP A 168 0.30 9.00 2.36
C ASP A 168 1.22 8.69 1.18
N VAL A 169 1.02 9.41 0.09
CA VAL A 169 1.72 9.16 -1.18
C VAL A 169 3.22 9.35 -1.02
N HIS A 170 3.61 10.44 -0.39
CA HIS A 170 5.01 10.84 -0.21
C HIS A 170 5.72 9.92 0.80
N GLU A 171 5.16 9.79 2.00
CA GLU A 171 5.79 9.02 3.07
C GLU A 171 5.83 7.51 2.74
N SER A 172 4.76 6.96 2.12
CA SER A 172 4.77 5.54 1.76
C SER A 172 5.71 5.23 0.60
N THR A 173 5.92 6.14 -0.35
CA THR A 173 6.92 5.98 -1.42
C THR A 173 8.33 5.97 -0.85
N ARG A 174 8.66 6.93 0.03
CA ARG A 174 9.97 6.93 0.73
C ARG A 174 10.19 5.68 1.58
N ALA A 175 9.14 5.20 2.25
CA ALA A 175 9.22 3.95 3.00
C ALA A 175 9.43 2.73 2.08
N ALA A 176 8.79 2.69 0.90
CA ALA A 176 8.98 1.64 -0.09
C ALA A 176 10.41 1.62 -0.63
N VAL A 177 10.97 2.78 -0.99
CA VAL A 177 12.37 2.92 -1.41
C VAL A 177 13.33 2.41 -0.33
N LYS A 178 13.13 2.80 0.93
CA LYS A 178 13.95 2.30 2.06
C LYS A 178 13.80 0.78 2.23
N TYR A 179 12.60 0.25 2.06
CA TYR A 179 12.36 -1.18 2.19
C TYR A 179 12.99 -1.97 1.05
N PHE A 180 12.90 -1.47 -0.20
CA PHE A 180 13.59 -2.09 -1.35
C PHE A 180 15.10 -2.09 -1.14
N LYS A 181 15.70 -0.97 -0.71
CA LYS A 181 17.14 -0.91 -0.42
C LYS A 181 17.54 -1.95 0.62
N TYR A 182 16.81 -2.01 1.74
CA TYR A 182 17.04 -3.01 2.78
C TYR A 182 16.96 -4.45 2.24
N LEU A 183 15.93 -4.77 1.46
CA LEU A 183 15.78 -6.12 0.89
C LEU A 183 16.84 -6.43 -0.16
N PHE A 184 17.18 -5.47 -1.01
CA PHE A 184 18.20 -5.63 -2.06
C PHE A 184 19.55 -5.99 -1.46
N GLU A 185 19.96 -5.31 -0.41
CA GLU A 185 21.18 -5.63 0.35
C GLU A 185 21.10 -7.04 0.99
N ARG A 186 19.92 -7.45 1.47
CA ARG A 186 19.69 -8.76 2.11
C ARG A 186 19.70 -9.94 1.13
N PHE A 187 19.48 -9.69 -0.14
CA PHE A 187 19.47 -10.70 -1.20
C PHE A 187 20.62 -10.49 -2.22
N ASP A 188 21.75 -9.94 -1.74
CA ASP A 188 23.01 -9.84 -2.48
C ASP A 188 22.85 -9.17 -3.87
N GLY A 189 21.96 -8.19 -3.98
CA GLY A 189 21.72 -7.46 -5.22
C GLY A 189 20.74 -8.12 -6.20
N ASP A 190 20.06 -9.20 -5.81
CA ASP A 190 19.09 -9.90 -6.66
C ASP A 190 17.70 -9.24 -6.57
N TRP A 191 17.28 -8.54 -7.63
CA TRP A 191 15.99 -7.89 -7.71
C TRP A 191 14.80 -8.86 -7.73
N GLU A 192 14.93 -10.04 -8.35
CA GLU A 192 13.84 -11.02 -8.40
C GLU A 192 13.55 -11.60 -7.01
N LEU A 193 14.60 -11.87 -6.23
CA LEU A 193 14.47 -12.28 -4.82
C LEU A 193 14.01 -11.13 -3.94
N THR A 194 14.44 -9.90 -4.19
CA THR A 194 14.00 -8.67 -3.50
C THR A 194 12.49 -8.48 -3.67
N LEU A 195 11.98 -8.54 -4.88
CA LEU A 195 10.56 -8.45 -5.20
C LEU A 195 9.74 -9.58 -4.56
N ALA A 196 10.28 -10.79 -4.60
CA ALA A 196 9.65 -11.93 -3.93
C ALA A 196 9.59 -11.74 -2.40
N ALA A 197 10.60 -11.12 -1.80
CA ALA A 197 10.66 -10.82 -0.37
C ALA A 197 9.75 -9.67 0.03
N TYR A 198 9.58 -8.66 -0.82
CA TYR A 198 8.61 -7.60 -0.63
C TYR A 198 7.19 -8.18 -0.48
N ASN A 199 6.80 -9.10 -1.37
CA ASN A 199 5.48 -9.72 -1.36
C ASN A 199 5.30 -10.79 -0.26
N ALA A 200 6.27 -11.71 -0.07
CA ALA A 200 6.12 -12.88 0.83
C ALA A 200 6.74 -12.68 2.21
N GLY A 201 7.50 -11.61 2.41
CA GLY A 201 8.35 -11.37 3.56
C GLY A 201 9.72 -12.06 3.45
N GLU A 202 10.79 -11.36 3.86
CA GLU A 202 12.18 -11.80 3.86
C GLU A 202 12.37 -13.23 4.37
N GLY A 203 11.82 -13.53 5.55
CA GLY A 203 11.98 -14.83 6.19
C GLY A 203 11.42 -16.00 5.37
N THR A 204 10.39 -15.76 4.54
CA THR A 204 9.82 -16.81 3.67
C THR A 204 10.77 -17.14 2.54
N VAL A 205 11.35 -16.11 1.90
CA VAL A 205 12.29 -16.28 0.78
C VAL A 205 13.59 -16.91 1.29
N ARG A 206 14.17 -16.44 2.38
CA ARG A 206 15.39 -17.00 3.00
C ARG A 206 15.24 -18.48 3.35
N ARG A 207 14.12 -18.87 3.96
CA ARG A 207 13.85 -20.29 4.25
C ARG A 207 13.73 -21.13 2.98
N ALA A 208 13.23 -20.59 1.89
CA ALA A 208 13.13 -21.30 0.62
C ALA A 208 14.51 -21.48 -0.04
N ILE A 209 15.35 -20.44 -0.04
CA ILE A 209 16.74 -20.47 -0.49
C ILE A 209 17.52 -21.54 0.30
N GLU A 210 17.49 -21.46 1.61
CA GLU A 210 18.21 -22.38 2.51
C GLU A 210 17.78 -23.84 2.30
N ARG A 211 16.49 -24.09 2.09
CA ARG A 211 15.97 -25.43 1.79
C ARG A 211 16.54 -25.99 0.48
N ASN A 212 16.67 -25.15 -0.54
CA ASN A 212 17.25 -25.56 -1.82
C ASN A 212 18.76 -25.76 -1.70
N ARG A 213 19.47 -24.84 -1.01
CA ARG A 213 20.93 -24.95 -0.76
C ARG A 213 21.31 -26.27 -0.09
N ARG A 214 20.56 -26.68 0.94
CA ARG A 214 20.79 -27.99 1.61
C ARG A 214 20.55 -29.21 0.72
N ARG A 215 19.84 -29.02 -0.41
CA ARG A 215 19.56 -30.09 -1.38
C ARG A 215 20.41 -30.01 -2.63
N GLY A 216 21.42 -29.14 -2.66
CA GLY A 216 22.26 -28.92 -3.84
C GLY A 216 21.49 -28.40 -5.06
N ARG A 217 20.38 -27.65 -4.84
CA ARG A 217 19.54 -27.09 -5.91
C ARG A 217 19.80 -25.59 -6.07
N GLY A 218 19.48 -25.05 -7.24
CA GLY A 218 19.57 -23.63 -7.50
C GLY A 218 18.71 -22.78 -6.53
N THR A 219 19.17 -21.56 -6.29
CA THR A 219 18.59 -20.64 -5.29
C THR A 219 17.98 -19.40 -5.89
N SER A 220 17.89 -19.29 -7.21
CA SER A 220 17.22 -18.20 -7.90
C SER A 220 15.70 -18.19 -7.61
N PHE A 221 15.05 -17.06 -7.83
CA PHE A 221 13.59 -16.93 -7.69
C PHE A 221 12.82 -18.03 -8.43
N TRP A 222 13.29 -18.40 -9.63
CA TRP A 222 12.64 -19.38 -10.52
C TRP A 222 12.71 -20.82 -9.98
N GLU A 223 13.75 -21.13 -9.23
CA GLU A 223 14.05 -22.48 -8.73
C GLU A 223 13.51 -22.75 -7.33
N ILE A 224 13.43 -21.70 -6.48
CA ILE A 224 12.96 -21.87 -5.10
C ILE A 224 11.43 -22.04 -5.03
N LYS A 225 10.96 -22.78 -4.01
CA LYS A 225 9.53 -23.01 -3.78
C LYS A 225 8.94 -21.91 -2.89
N LEU A 226 8.17 -21.02 -3.50
CA LEU A 226 7.46 -19.91 -2.84
C LEU A 226 5.94 -20.11 -2.83
N PRO A 227 5.17 -19.31 -2.05
CA PRO A 227 3.72 -19.26 -2.13
C PRO A 227 3.24 -18.99 -3.54
N ARG A 228 2.05 -19.48 -3.89
CA ARG A 228 1.48 -19.32 -5.25
C ARG A 228 1.34 -17.85 -5.66
N GLU A 229 0.95 -16.99 -4.74
CA GLU A 229 0.84 -15.55 -4.94
C GLU A 229 2.20 -14.96 -5.34
N THR A 230 3.24 -15.20 -4.55
CA THR A 230 4.59 -14.70 -4.80
C THR A 230 5.17 -15.22 -6.11
N LYS A 231 4.88 -16.48 -6.47
CA LYS A 231 5.29 -17.08 -7.77
C LYS A 231 4.61 -16.41 -8.98
N ARG A 232 3.57 -15.62 -8.77
CA ARG A 232 2.87 -14.83 -9.79
C ARG A 232 3.32 -13.37 -9.79
N TYR A 233 3.71 -12.86 -8.63
CA TYR A 233 4.00 -11.46 -8.39
C TYR A 233 5.13 -10.92 -9.27
N VAL A 234 6.29 -11.58 -9.25
CA VAL A 234 7.45 -11.16 -10.05
C VAL A 234 7.17 -11.27 -11.56
N PRO A 235 6.66 -12.41 -12.09
CA PRO A 235 6.27 -12.48 -13.50
C PRO A 235 5.25 -11.43 -13.92
N GLN A 236 4.32 -11.06 -13.03
CA GLN A 236 3.32 -10.03 -13.31
C GLN A 236 3.95 -8.65 -13.48
N LEU A 237 4.91 -8.27 -12.61
CA LEU A 237 5.63 -7.01 -12.76
C LEU A 237 6.47 -6.98 -14.05
N LEU A 238 7.24 -8.04 -14.31
CA LEU A 238 8.09 -8.12 -15.50
C LEU A 238 7.26 -8.05 -16.78
N ALA A 239 6.12 -8.71 -16.83
CA ALA A 239 5.18 -8.64 -17.94
C ALA A 239 4.60 -7.23 -18.13
N LEU A 240 4.25 -6.56 -17.02
CA LEU A 240 3.76 -5.20 -17.07
C LEU A 240 4.83 -4.23 -17.59
N ALA A 241 6.09 -4.37 -17.11
CA ALA A 241 7.22 -3.60 -17.59
C ALA A 241 7.47 -3.82 -19.09
N GLU A 242 7.37 -5.07 -19.56
CA GLU A 242 7.48 -5.40 -20.97
C GLU A 242 6.38 -4.73 -21.81
N VAL A 243 5.12 -4.77 -21.35
CA VAL A 243 4.00 -4.11 -22.04
C VAL A 243 4.19 -2.58 -22.09
N VAL A 244 4.65 -1.97 -20.99
CA VAL A 244 4.94 -0.53 -20.93
C VAL A 244 6.15 -0.17 -21.78
N SER A 245 7.13 -1.08 -21.95
CA SER A 245 8.29 -0.87 -22.83
C SER A 245 7.91 -0.76 -24.30
N ARG A 246 6.92 -1.54 -24.75
CA ARG A 246 6.51 -1.65 -26.15
C ARG A 246 4.98 -1.63 -26.30
N PRO A 247 4.30 -0.56 -25.86
CA PRO A 247 2.84 -0.51 -25.76
C PRO A 247 2.16 -0.67 -27.13
N GLU A 248 2.74 -0.11 -28.18
CA GLU A 248 2.22 -0.23 -29.55
C GLU A 248 2.30 -1.67 -30.08
N HIS A 249 3.42 -2.37 -29.79
CA HIS A 249 3.60 -3.77 -30.16
C HIS A 249 2.50 -4.66 -29.55
N TYR A 250 2.16 -4.39 -28.30
CA TYR A 250 1.13 -5.12 -27.57
C TYR A 250 -0.28 -4.54 -27.73
N LYS A 251 -0.42 -3.43 -28.48
CA LYS A 251 -1.70 -2.72 -28.72
C LYS A 251 -2.38 -2.30 -27.41
N VAL A 252 -1.60 -1.87 -26.43
CA VAL A 252 -2.10 -1.41 -25.13
C VAL A 252 -1.98 0.10 -25.06
N PRO A 253 -3.11 0.83 -25.08
CA PRO A 253 -3.07 2.28 -24.89
C PRO A 253 -2.67 2.62 -23.45
N LEU A 254 -1.62 3.40 -23.28
CA LEU A 254 -1.28 4.03 -22.01
C LEU A 254 -1.93 5.42 -22.00
N HIS A 255 -2.50 5.80 -20.86
CA HIS A 255 -2.96 7.18 -20.69
C HIS A 255 -1.76 8.12 -20.74
N GLU A 256 -1.85 9.16 -21.53
CA GLU A 256 -0.79 10.18 -21.65
C GLU A 256 -0.62 10.90 -20.30
N VAL A 257 0.60 10.95 -19.79
CA VAL A 257 0.94 11.59 -18.51
C VAL A 257 2.20 12.43 -18.69
N ALA A 258 2.06 13.74 -18.50
CA ALA A 258 3.17 14.66 -18.60
C ALA A 258 4.29 14.29 -17.58
N ASN A 259 5.54 14.47 -18.00
CA ASN A 259 6.70 14.25 -17.14
C ASN A 259 7.00 15.51 -16.32
N GLU A 260 6.03 15.88 -15.48
CA GLU A 260 6.09 17.04 -14.59
C GLU A 260 5.39 16.77 -13.26
N PRO A 261 5.72 17.49 -12.18
CA PRO A 261 5.07 17.31 -10.89
C PRO A 261 3.58 17.64 -10.98
N TYR A 262 2.72 16.71 -10.54
CA TYR A 262 1.28 16.95 -10.45
C TYR A 262 0.92 17.80 -9.21
N TYR A 263 1.70 17.70 -8.14
CA TYR A 263 1.46 18.39 -6.87
C TYR A 263 2.76 18.92 -6.25
N ALA A 264 2.60 19.91 -5.39
CA ALA A 264 3.63 20.36 -4.46
C ALA A 264 3.26 20.01 -3.02
N ARG A 265 4.26 19.90 -2.15
CA ARG A 265 4.08 19.65 -0.72
C ARG A 265 4.17 20.95 0.05
N VAL A 266 3.06 21.37 0.65
CA VAL A 266 2.95 22.63 1.40
C VAL A 266 2.88 22.34 2.90
N ASN A 267 3.67 23.09 3.71
CA ASN A 267 3.55 23.05 5.16
C ASN A 267 2.45 24.04 5.60
N VAL A 268 1.37 23.51 6.14
CA VAL A 268 0.25 24.34 6.63
C VAL A 268 0.42 24.79 8.08
N GLY A 269 1.48 24.36 8.78
CA GLY A 269 1.91 24.85 10.10
C GLY A 269 1.01 24.50 11.29
N SER A 270 -0.26 24.12 11.06
CA SER A 270 -1.21 23.78 12.13
C SER A 270 -2.31 22.87 11.60
N GLN A 271 -3.19 22.39 12.48
CA GLN A 271 -4.39 21.65 12.07
C GLN A 271 -5.26 22.52 11.15
N ILE A 272 -5.74 21.94 10.06
CA ILE A 272 -6.66 22.58 9.13
C ILE A 272 -7.78 21.60 8.71
N ASP A 273 -8.99 22.11 8.53
CA ASP A 273 -10.10 21.38 7.92
C ASP A 273 -9.82 21.16 6.44
N LEU A 274 -9.98 19.92 5.97
CA LEU A 274 -9.67 19.57 4.57
C LEU A 274 -10.66 20.20 3.57
N SER A 275 -11.91 20.46 3.98
CA SER A 275 -12.85 21.22 3.15
C SER A 275 -12.38 22.65 2.96
N GLN A 276 -11.95 23.31 4.04
CA GLN A 276 -11.41 24.64 3.98
C GLN A 276 -10.11 24.71 3.16
N ALA A 277 -9.23 23.70 3.32
CA ALA A 277 -8.02 23.62 2.51
C ALA A 277 -8.33 23.46 1.01
N ALA A 278 -9.36 22.68 0.66
CA ALA A 278 -9.82 22.54 -0.72
C ALA A 278 -10.39 23.87 -1.28
N GLU A 279 -11.14 24.60 -0.45
CA GLU A 279 -11.66 25.94 -0.81
C GLU A 279 -10.52 26.95 -1.05
N LEU A 280 -9.50 26.99 -0.18
CA LEU A 280 -8.32 27.86 -0.38
C LEU A 280 -7.57 27.52 -1.68
N ALA A 281 -7.44 26.23 -2.01
CA ALA A 281 -6.83 25.79 -3.25
C ALA A 281 -7.74 25.93 -4.47
N GLN A 282 -9.04 26.21 -4.29
CA GLN A 282 -10.09 26.18 -5.31
C GLN A 282 -10.12 24.87 -6.11
N ILE A 283 -10.06 23.75 -5.40
CA ILE A 283 -10.17 22.39 -5.96
C ILE A 283 -11.33 21.65 -5.31
N GLU A 284 -11.79 20.57 -5.96
CA GLU A 284 -12.75 19.68 -5.36
C GLU A 284 -12.15 18.96 -4.13
N LEU A 285 -12.93 18.81 -3.07
CA LEU A 285 -12.50 18.10 -1.85
C LEU A 285 -12.07 16.67 -2.14
N ASP A 286 -12.69 16.01 -3.11
CA ASP A 286 -12.33 14.67 -3.56
C ASP A 286 -10.91 14.62 -4.12
N GLU A 287 -10.49 15.63 -4.88
CA GLU A 287 -9.12 15.73 -5.40
C GLU A 287 -8.12 15.94 -4.26
N LEU A 288 -8.44 16.80 -3.28
CA LEU A 288 -7.60 16.99 -2.10
C LEU A 288 -7.41 15.66 -1.33
N TYR A 289 -8.47 14.86 -1.15
CA TYR A 289 -8.37 13.55 -0.50
C TYR A 289 -7.57 12.54 -1.32
N LEU A 290 -7.69 12.55 -2.65
CA LEU A 290 -6.91 11.67 -3.52
C LEU A 290 -5.41 11.97 -3.42
N LEU A 291 -5.03 13.23 -3.29
CA LEU A 291 -3.64 13.62 -3.05
C LEU A 291 -3.20 13.36 -1.61
N ASN A 292 -4.10 13.48 -0.64
CA ASN A 292 -3.82 13.36 0.79
C ASN A 292 -4.56 12.18 1.45
N PRO A 293 -4.47 10.96 0.91
CA PRO A 293 -5.26 9.81 1.37
C PRO A 293 -4.83 9.31 2.76
N GLY A 294 -3.73 9.83 3.30
CA GLY A 294 -3.26 9.55 4.65
C GLY A 294 -4.25 9.99 5.73
N PHE A 295 -5.00 11.07 5.50
CA PHE A 295 -5.93 11.58 6.50
C PHE A 295 -7.17 10.69 6.64
N ASN A 296 -7.47 10.35 7.89
CA ASN A 296 -8.58 9.50 8.28
C ASN A 296 -9.88 10.27 8.48
N ARG A 297 -9.77 11.59 8.72
CA ARG A 297 -10.83 12.46 9.22
C ARG A 297 -11.01 13.68 8.33
N TRP A 298 -11.88 14.54 8.76
CA TRP A 298 -12.23 15.79 8.11
C TRP A 298 -11.13 16.87 8.18
N ALA A 299 -10.13 16.70 9.07
CA ALA A 299 -9.00 17.61 9.25
C ALA A 299 -7.67 16.86 9.35
N THR A 300 -6.55 17.60 9.24
CA THR A 300 -5.20 17.11 9.53
C THR A 300 -5.05 16.76 11.01
N ASP A 301 -4.00 16.00 11.37
CA ASP A 301 -3.72 15.62 12.77
C ASP A 301 -3.32 16.87 13.59
N PRO A 302 -3.96 17.18 14.72
CA PRO A 302 -3.61 18.35 15.52
C PRO A 302 -2.17 18.34 16.06
N ASN A 303 -1.59 17.14 16.27
CA ASN A 303 -0.24 16.95 16.82
C ASN A 303 0.72 16.30 15.82
N GLY A 304 0.36 16.24 14.56
CA GLY A 304 1.07 15.50 13.52
C GLY A 304 1.82 16.39 12.54
N ASN A 305 2.12 15.77 11.42
CA ASN A 305 2.71 16.47 10.28
C ASN A 305 1.63 17.32 9.59
N HIS A 306 1.85 18.59 9.48
CA HIS A 306 0.93 19.56 8.90
C HIS A 306 1.29 19.87 7.43
N HIS A 307 1.55 18.83 6.64
CA HIS A 307 1.76 18.99 5.21
C HIS A 307 0.54 18.53 4.43
N LEU A 308 0.24 19.28 3.37
CA LEU A 308 -0.73 18.91 2.35
C LEU A 308 -0.06 18.84 0.98
N LEU A 309 -0.50 17.92 0.16
CA LEU A 309 -0.18 17.86 -1.26
C LEU A 309 -1.27 18.64 -2.00
N ILE A 310 -0.86 19.68 -2.71
CA ILE A 310 -1.72 20.60 -3.44
C ILE A 310 -1.34 20.54 -4.91
N PRO A 311 -2.28 20.49 -5.87
CA PRO A 311 -1.96 20.56 -7.30
C PRO A 311 -1.09 21.78 -7.61
N VAL A 312 -0.09 21.61 -8.49
CA VAL A 312 0.85 22.68 -8.82
C VAL A 312 0.12 23.92 -9.36
N ASP A 313 -0.91 23.72 -10.17
CA ASP A 313 -1.74 24.81 -10.73
C ASP A 313 -2.50 25.63 -9.68
N SER A 314 -2.62 25.10 -8.46
CA SER A 314 -3.33 25.75 -7.34
C SER A 314 -2.39 26.25 -6.25
N LEU A 315 -1.07 26.02 -6.39
CA LEU A 315 -0.10 26.24 -5.33
C LEU A 315 -0.04 27.70 -4.87
N GLU A 316 0.24 28.62 -5.76
CA GLU A 316 0.40 30.04 -5.46
C GLU A 316 -0.85 30.63 -4.77
N ARG A 317 -2.01 30.27 -5.28
CA ARG A 317 -3.30 30.68 -4.73
C ARG A 317 -3.52 30.12 -3.32
N PHE A 318 -3.21 28.85 -3.14
CA PHE A 318 -3.34 28.19 -1.85
C PHE A 318 -2.42 28.82 -0.79
N GLU A 319 -1.16 29.05 -1.12
CA GLU A 319 -0.18 29.65 -0.20
C GLU A 319 -0.59 31.07 0.18
N SER A 320 -0.97 31.91 -0.78
CA SER A 320 -1.44 33.28 -0.52
C SER A 320 -2.68 33.29 0.39
N ALA A 321 -3.68 32.45 0.10
CA ALA A 321 -4.88 32.38 0.93
C ALA A 321 -4.64 31.78 2.32
N LEU A 322 -3.67 30.85 2.44
CA LEU A 322 -3.28 30.25 3.72
C LEU A 322 -2.57 31.27 4.65
N GLU A 323 -1.76 32.16 4.08
CA GLU A 323 -1.10 33.23 4.83
C GLU A 323 -2.10 34.25 5.40
N GLU A 324 -3.16 34.53 4.65
CA GLU A 324 -4.23 35.43 5.09
C GLU A 324 -5.17 34.80 6.13
N LEU A 325 -5.21 33.46 6.24
CA LEU A 325 -6.11 32.74 7.13
C LEU A 325 -5.51 32.59 8.55
N PRO A 326 -6.08 33.22 9.58
CA PRO A 326 -5.63 33.04 10.96
C PRO A 326 -5.69 31.59 11.41
N VAL A 327 -4.71 31.16 12.21
CA VAL A 327 -4.61 29.76 12.70
C VAL A 327 -5.87 29.31 13.44
N GLU A 328 -6.50 30.20 14.20
CA GLU A 328 -7.71 29.94 14.97
C GLU A 328 -8.95 29.68 14.09
N GLN A 329 -8.92 30.12 12.82
CA GLN A 329 -10.00 29.96 11.86
C GLN A 329 -9.82 28.74 10.95
N ARG A 330 -8.68 28.06 11.01
CA ARG A 330 -8.37 26.88 10.19
C ARG A 330 -9.19 25.62 10.55
N VAL A 331 -9.86 25.67 11.69
CA VAL A 331 -10.76 24.62 12.20
C VAL A 331 -11.96 25.30 12.83
N THR A 332 -13.15 24.81 12.56
CA THR A 332 -14.38 25.27 13.20
C THR A 332 -14.46 24.76 14.64
N TRP A 333 -14.93 25.63 15.54
CA TRP A 333 -15.06 25.31 16.97
C TRP A 333 -16.52 25.37 17.39
N GLU A 334 -17.02 24.26 17.96
CA GLU A 334 -18.36 24.20 18.52
C GLU A 334 -18.30 24.34 20.05
N ARG A 335 -19.21 25.17 20.58
CA ARG A 335 -19.40 25.30 22.04
C ARG A 335 -20.42 24.28 22.51
N TYR A 336 -19.94 23.25 23.18
CA TYR A 336 -20.79 22.16 23.68
C TYR A 336 -20.98 22.28 25.19
N THR A 337 -22.24 22.36 25.66
CA THR A 337 -22.57 22.28 27.09
C THR A 337 -22.64 20.83 27.51
N ILE A 338 -21.80 20.43 28.47
CA ILE A 338 -21.72 19.05 28.98
C ILE A 338 -23.06 18.65 29.61
N ALA A 339 -23.67 17.60 29.09
CA ALA A 339 -24.88 17.02 29.64
C ALA A 339 -24.55 16.03 30.78
N ARG A 340 -25.55 15.77 31.65
CA ARG A 340 -25.40 14.76 32.70
C ARG A 340 -25.19 13.37 32.09
N GLY A 341 -24.13 12.67 32.50
CA GLY A 341 -23.75 11.35 31.98
C GLY A 341 -22.77 11.40 30.81
N ASP A 342 -22.40 12.59 30.33
CA ASP A 342 -21.36 12.71 29.31
C ASP A 342 -19.96 12.36 29.85
N THR A 343 -19.17 11.82 28.97
CA THR A 343 -17.74 11.61 29.15
C THR A 343 -16.98 12.20 27.96
N LEU A 344 -15.70 12.55 28.13
CA LEU A 344 -14.91 13.00 26.99
C LEU A 344 -14.89 11.98 25.84
N SER A 345 -14.99 10.68 26.14
CA SER A 345 -15.04 9.64 25.11
C SER A 345 -16.36 9.60 24.34
N THR A 346 -17.51 9.87 24.99
CA THR A 346 -18.82 9.95 24.31
C THR A 346 -18.91 11.21 23.46
N ILE A 347 -18.40 12.33 23.96
CA ILE A 347 -18.35 13.60 23.25
C ILE A 347 -17.38 13.50 22.04
N ALA A 348 -16.15 13.01 22.25
CA ALA A 348 -15.18 12.82 21.17
C ALA A 348 -15.72 11.96 20.02
N ARG A 349 -16.46 10.90 20.33
CA ARG A 349 -17.11 10.05 19.32
C ARG A 349 -18.21 10.78 18.57
N ARG A 350 -19.04 11.57 19.26
CA ARG A 350 -20.14 12.37 18.66
C ARG A 350 -19.60 13.38 17.65
N TYR A 351 -18.51 14.06 17.99
CA TYR A 351 -17.88 15.10 17.18
C TYR A 351 -16.74 14.60 16.28
N GLN A 352 -16.57 13.29 16.15
CA GLN A 352 -15.53 12.68 15.33
C GLN A 352 -14.13 13.26 15.57
N THR A 353 -13.80 13.44 16.84
CA THR A 353 -12.51 13.96 17.32
C THR A 353 -11.90 13.02 18.36
N THR A 354 -10.83 13.44 19.02
CA THR A 354 -10.16 12.65 20.07
C THR A 354 -10.31 13.32 21.44
N ILE A 355 -10.20 12.50 22.51
CA ILE A 355 -10.13 13.02 23.87
C ILE A 355 -8.94 13.99 24.02
N SER A 356 -7.81 13.70 23.39
CA SER A 356 -6.63 14.59 23.43
C SER A 356 -6.92 15.93 22.77
N ALA A 357 -7.55 15.97 21.60
CA ALA A 357 -7.93 17.21 20.93
C ALA A 357 -8.87 18.06 21.78
N ILE A 358 -9.91 17.45 22.39
CA ILE A 358 -10.82 18.16 23.29
C ILE A 358 -10.06 18.69 24.53
N ARG A 359 -9.20 17.89 25.12
CA ARG A 359 -8.43 18.31 26.32
C ARG A 359 -7.52 19.48 26.01
N GLU A 360 -6.82 19.42 24.90
CA GLU A 360 -5.89 20.46 24.45
C GLU A 360 -6.63 21.78 24.19
N ALA A 361 -7.69 21.74 23.39
CA ALA A 361 -8.54 22.87 23.09
C ALA A 361 -9.10 23.57 24.36
N ASN A 362 -9.36 22.80 25.42
CA ASN A 362 -9.94 23.28 26.66
C ASN A 362 -8.92 23.38 27.82
N LYS A 363 -7.62 23.17 27.56
CA LYS A 363 -6.55 23.18 28.55
C LYS A 363 -6.84 22.27 29.76
N LEU A 364 -7.48 21.12 29.53
CA LEU A 364 -7.85 20.18 30.59
C LEU A 364 -6.64 19.32 31.00
N ARG A 365 -6.36 19.27 32.31
CA ARG A 365 -5.26 18.46 32.84
C ARG A 365 -5.55 16.96 32.87
N ASN A 366 -6.83 16.58 32.97
CA ASN A 366 -7.29 15.19 33.01
C ASN A 366 -8.63 15.03 32.27
N ASN A 367 -9.24 13.84 32.34
CA ASN A 367 -10.50 13.52 31.65
C ASN A 367 -11.77 13.89 32.45
N ASN A 368 -11.62 14.54 33.61
CA ASN A 368 -12.77 14.89 34.44
C ASN A 368 -13.50 16.11 33.88
N ILE A 369 -14.76 15.96 33.59
CA ILE A 369 -15.65 17.02 33.12
C ILE A 369 -16.87 17.13 34.04
N ARG A 370 -17.50 18.30 34.08
CA ARG A 370 -18.69 18.54 34.93
C ARG A 370 -19.85 18.97 34.07
N ALA A 371 -21.02 18.35 34.27
CA ALA A 371 -22.26 18.76 33.62
C ALA A 371 -22.53 20.26 33.85
N GLY A 372 -23.08 20.93 32.83
CA GLY A 372 -23.34 22.36 32.83
C GLY A 372 -22.12 23.24 32.47
N LYS A 373 -20.89 22.72 32.39
CA LYS A 373 -19.72 23.45 31.87
C LYS A 373 -19.68 23.35 30.36
N THR A 374 -19.07 24.35 29.74
CA THR A 374 -18.90 24.41 28.27
C THR A 374 -17.52 23.89 27.86
N LEU A 375 -17.48 23.14 26.77
CA LEU A 375 -16.26 22.72 26.07
C LEU A 375 -16.22 23.37 24.69
N LEU A 376 -15.03 23.74 24.25
CA LEU A 376 -14.73 24.01 22.85
C LEU A 376 -14.33 22.69 22.19
N ILE A 377 -15.03 22.33 21.13
CA ILE A 377 -14.81 21.07 20.41
C ILE A 377 -14.46 21.39 18.96
N PRO A 378 -13.32 20.88 18.45
CA PRO A 378 -13.03 21.03 17.04
C PRO A 378 -14.04 20.19 16.25
N SER A 379 -14.71 20.80 15.29
CA SER A 379 -15.74 20.19 14.46
C SER A 379 -15.48 20.46 12.98
N ALA A 380 -16.04 19.62 12.11
CA ALA A 380 -16.00 19.82 10.68
C ALA A 380 -16.78 21.09 10.29
N SER A 381 -16.27 21.84 9.31
CA SER A 381 -16.93 23.06 8.81
C SER A 381 -18.16 22.75 7.95
N GLY A 382 -18.15 21.61 7.25
CA GLY A 382 -19.21 21.16 6.37
C GLY A 382 -20.01 19.96 6.91
N PRO A 383 -21.11 19.59 6.24
CA PRO A 383 -21.91 18.43 6.60
C PRO A 383 -21.12 17.12 6.44
N GLU A 384 -21.43 16.11 7.25
CA GLU A 384 -20.70 14.83 7.28
C GLU A 384 -20.59 14.16 5.90
N GLY A 385 -21.60 14.31 5.03
CA GLY A 385 -21.62 13.73 3.68
C GLY A 385 -20.59 14.34 2.73
N GLN A 386 -20.13 15.56 2.98
CA GLN A 386 -19.13 16.24 2.17
C GLN A 386 -17.76 15.56 2.26
N TYR A 387 -17.42 14.97 3.39
CA TYR A 387 -16.13 14.31 3.62
C TYR A 387 -16.14 12.83 3.21
N ALA A 388 -16.45 12.56 1.93
CA ALA A 388 -16.70 11.22 1.39
C ALA A 388 -15.58 10.19 1.63
N TYR A 389 -14.33 10.64 1.70
CA TYR A 389 -13.15 9.79 1.85
C TYR A 389 -12.68 9.59 3.30
N THR A 390 -13.35 10.15 4.30
CA THR A 390 -13.06 9.80 5.70
C THR A 390 -13.30 8.31 5.95
N VAL A 391 -12.61 7.75 6.95
CA VAL A 391 -12.77 6.33 7.31
C VAL A 391 -14.23 5.97 7.56
N ASP A 392 -14.96 6.84 8.27
CA ASP A 392 -16.36 6.57 8.63
C ASP A 392 -17.27 6.59 7.39
N GLN A 393 -17.08 7.53 6.47
CA GLN A 393 -17.84 7.59 5.22
C GLN A 393 -17.50 6.43 4.28
N ARG A 394 -16.23 6.09 4.12
CA ARG A 394 -15.82 4.91 3.34
C ARG A 394 -16.41 3.61 3.91
N VAL A 395 -16.49 3.49 5.24
CA VAL A 395 -17.18 2.35 5.89
C VAL A 395 -18.68 2.39 5.58
N LYS A 396 -19.35 3.55 5.72
CA LYS A 396 -20.78 3.70 5.39
C LYS A 396 -21.06 3.36 3.92
N GLN A 397 -20.26 3.87 2.99
CA GLN A 397 -20.38 3.54 1.56
C GLN A 397 -20.22 2.04 1.33
N ARG A 398 -19.20 1.41 1.92
CA ARG A 398 -18.99 -0.04 1.82
C ARG A 398 -20.14 -0.84 2.44
N GLN A 399 -20.66 -0.36 3.57
CA GLN A 399 -21.84 -0.95 4.21
C GLN A 399 -23.12 -0.80 3.39
N ALA A 400 -23.19 0.12 2.44
CA ALA A 400 -24.34 0.32 1.56
C ALA A 400 -24.30 -0.57 0.29
N THR A 401 -23.16 -1.15 -0.07
CA THR A 401 -22.97 -1.90 -1.34
C THR A 401 -23.39 -3.37 -1.27
N GLY A 402 -23.84 -3.87 -0.13
CA GLY A 402 -24.27 -5.26 0.01
C GLY A 402 -25.63 -5.52 -0.66
N GLN A 403 -25.83 -6.74 -1.15
CA GLN A 403 -27.11 -7.18 -1.71
C GLN A 403 -27.80 -8.17 -0.78
N GLY A 404 -29.14 -8.13 -0.72
CA GLY A 404 -29.94 -8.98 0.14
C GLY A 404 -30.48 -8.25 1.39
N GLN A 405 -31.04 -9.02 2.33
CA GLN A 405 -31.61 -8.48 3.56
C GLN A 405 -30.50 -7.97 4.47
N ARG A 406 -30.47 -6.65 4.68
CA ARG A 406 -29.52 -5.98 5.56
C ARG A 406 -29.84 -6.29 7.04
N SER A 407 -28.84 -6.71 7.79
CA SER A 407 -28.87 -6.87 9.23
C SER A 407 -27.73 -6.09 9.87
N SER A 408 -27.90 -5.62 11.09
CA SER A 408 -26.87 -4.92 11.85
C SER A 408 -26.61 -5.61 13.18
N TYR A 409 -25.37 -5.51 13.67
CA TYR A 409 -24.95 -6.08 14.94
C TYR A 409 -24.01 -5.11 15.66
N THR A 410 -24.36 -4.74 16.90
CA THR A 410 -23.47 -3.93 17.73
C THR A 410 -22.52 -4.83 18.50
N VAL A 411 -21.22 -4.64 18.28
CA VAL A 411 -20.13 -5.41 18.88
C VAL A 411 -20.19 -5.31 20.41
N GLN A 412 -20.18 -6.45 21.09
CA GLN A 412 -20.13 -6.58 22.53
C GLN A 412 -18.70 -6.86 23.01
N PRO A 413 -18.38 -6.58 24.30
CA PRO A 413 -17.11 -7.01 24.88
C PRO A 413 -16.89 -8.52 24.71
N GLY A 414 -15.72 -8.93 24.23
CA GLY A 414 -15.37 -10.33 23.98
C GLY A 414 -15.79 -10.89 22.60
N ASP A 415 -16.52 -10.11 21.79
CA ASP A 415 -16.89 -10.53 20.44
C ASP A 415 -15.66 -10.63 19.50
N SER A 416 -15.74 -11.56 18.55
CA SER A 416 -14.81 -11.66 17.42
C SER A 416 -15.58 -11.66 16.10
N LEU A 417 -14.92 -11.25 15.01
CA LEU A 417 -15.52 -11.33 13.66
C LEU A 417 -16.01 -12.75 13.34
N TRP A 418 -15.29 -13.77 13.81
CA TRP A 418 -15.70 -15.17 13.65
C TRP A 418 -17.02 -15.47 14.39
N ALA A 419 -17.13 -15.08 15.67
CA ALA A 419 -18.34 -15.32 16.47
C ALA A 419 -19.54 -14.59 15.87
N ILE A 420 -19.36 -13.31 15.49
CA ILE A 420 -20.42 -12.49 14.89
C ILE A 420 -20.83 -13.04 13.51
N SER A 421 -19.88 -13.47 12.69
CA SER A 421 -20.17 -14.06 11.38
C SER A 421 -21.04 -15.31 11.48
N ARG A 422 -20.84 -16.12 12.53
CA ARG A 422 -21.69 -17.30 12.83
C ARG A 422 -23.09 -16.88 13.24
N LYS A 423 -23.22 -15.88 14.14
CA LYS A 423 -24.52 -15.34 14.56
C LYS A 423 -25.32 -14.82 13.36
N LEU A 424 -24.65 -14.10 12.46
CA LEU A 424 -25.26 -13.48 11.28
C LEU A 424 -25.33 -14.41 10.05
N LYS A 425 -24.87 -15.67 10.17
CA LYS A 425 -24.88 -16.69 9.10
C LYS A 425 -24.18 -16.26 7.80
N VAL A 426 -23.12 -15.48 7.92
CA VAL A 426 -22.29 -15.00 6.79
C VAL A 426 -20.84 -15.49 6.93
N SER A 427 -20.04 -15.42 5.88
CA SER A 427 -18.61 -15.72 6.02
C SER A 427 -17.87 -14.56 6.68
N VAL A 428 -16.80 -14.87 7.45
CA VAL A 428 -15.93 -13.84 8.06
C VAL A 428 -15.40 -12.86 7.02
N LYS A 429 -15.01 -13.37 5.82
CA LYS A 429 -14.52 -12.54 4.71
C LYS A 429 -15.58 -11.55 4.22
N LYS A 430 -16.83 -12.00 4.01
CA LYS A 430 -17.93 -11.12 3.59
C LYS A 430 -18.25 -10.08 4.66
N LEU A 431 -18.35 -10.51 5.94
CA LEU A 431 -18.60 -9.59 7.06
C LEU A 431 -17.51 -8.54 7.18
N ALA A 432 -16.24 -8.94 7.10
CA ALA A 432 -15.10 -8.03 7.12
C ALA A 432 -15.15 -7.06 5.94
N HIS A 433 -15.38 -7.56 4.72
CA HIS A 433 -15.46 -6.76 3.50
C HIS A 433 -16.52 -5.66 3.58
N TRP A 434 -17.76 -5.98 3.95
CA TRP A 434 -18.84 -4.99 4.05
C TRP A 434 -18.57 -3.90 5.10
N ASN A 435 -17.72 -4.18 6.07
CA ASN A 435 -17.39 -3.27 7.16
C ASN A 435 -16.01 -2.62 7.03
N SER A 436 -15.38 -2.69 5.85
CA SER A 436 -14.03 -2.15 5.59
C SER A 436 -13.01 -2.63 6.63
N MET A 437 -12.99 -3.94 6.85
CA MET A 437 -12.13 -4.62 7.82
C MET A 437 -11.39 -5.79 7.18
N ALA A 438 -10.26 -6.15 7.77
CA ALA A 438 -9.64 -7.45 7.54
C ALA A 438 -10.20 -8.50 8.53
N PRO A 439 -10.20 -9.80 8.17
CA PRO A 439 -10.67 -10.86 9.07
C PRO A 439 -9.98 -10.93 10.43
N GLY A 440 -8.74 -10.41 10.53
CA GLY A 440 -7.94 -10.36 11.76
C GLY A 440 -8.03 -9.04 12.53
N ASP A 441 -8.87 -8.09 12.11
CA ASP A 441 -8.99 -6.81 12.80
C ASP A 441 -9.61 -6.97 14.18
N THR A 442 -9.08 -6.19 15.14
CA THR A 442 -9.64 -6.12 16.49
C THR A 442 -10.95 -5.36 16.47
N LEU A 443 -11.99 -5.95 17.06
CA LEU A 443 -13.28 -5.33 17.22
C LEU A 443 -13.29 -4.41 18.44
N ARG A 444 -13.89 -3.23 18.28
CA ARG A 444 -14.15 -2.31 19.40
C ARG A 444 -15.60 -2.47 19.84
N PRO A 445 -15.88 -2.72 21.15
CA PRO A 445 -17.23 -2.73 21.67
C PRO A 445 -17.99 -1.43 21.33
N GLY A 446 -19.27 -1.55 21.00
CA GLY A 446 -20.11 -0.44 20.55
C GLY A 446 -20.03 -0.12 19.05
N ARG A 447 -19.11 -0.72 18.28
CA ARG A 447 -19.09 -0.59 16.82
C ARG A 447 -20.25 -1.37 16.20
N THR A 448 -20.97 -0.75 15.26
CA THR A 448 -22.01 -1.43 14.50
C THR A 448 -21.43 -2.07 13.24
N LEU A 449 -21.61 -3.37 13.08
CA LEU A 449 -21.30 -4.12 11.88
C LEU A 449 -22.56 -4.38 11.07
N VAL A 450 -22.44 -4.32 9.74
CA VAL A 450 -23.52 -4.63 8.80
C VAL A 450 -23.22 -5.95 8.09
N ALA A 451 -24.25 -6.77 7.95
CA ALA A 451 -24.22 -7.99 7.18
C ALA A 451 -25.43 -8.07 6.24
N TYR A 452 -25.28 -8.77 5.14
CA TYR A 452 -26.35 -9.01 4.18
C TYR A 452 -26.64 -10.49 4.10
N ASN A 453 -27.87 -10.85 4.46
CA ASN A 453 -28.42 -12.20 4.37
C ASN A 453 -29.39 -12.28 3.18
N GLY A 454 -29.42 -13.41 2.50
CA GLY A 454 -30.37 -13.61 1.39
C GLY A 454 -29.75 -13.53 0.00
N ASP A 455 -28.45 -13.37 -0.09
CA ASP A 455 -27.75 -13.72 -1.31
C ASP A 455 -27.48 -15.25 -1.37
N SER A 456 -28.54 -16.02 -1.19
CA SER A 456 -28.75 -17.23 -1.98
C SER A 456 -29.30 -16.76 -3.35
N GLY A 457 -28.70 -15.68 -3.88
CA GLY A 457 -28.89 -15.34 -5.26
C GLY A 457 -28.59 -16.61 -6.02
N SER A 458 -29.59 -17.14 -6.65
CA SER A 458 -29.48 -17.86 -7.89
C SER A 458 -28.60 -17.04 -8.85
N SER A 459 -27.30 -16.87 -8.47
CA SER A 459 -26.31 -16.76 -9.50
C SER A 459 -26.50 -18.08 -10.25
N ASN A 460 -26.76 -17.99 -11.52
CA ASN A 460 -26.57 -19.04 -12.49
C ASN A 460 -25.10 -19.50 -12.35
N ARG A 461 -24.80 -20.19 -11.23
CA ARG A 461 -23.56 -20.92 -11.04
C ARG A 461 -23.69 -22.06 -12.02
N THR A 462 -23.09 -21.90 -13.16
CA THR A 462 -22.85 -22.99 -14.07
C THR A 462 -21.98 -23.98 -13.31
N THR A 463 -22.62 -24.81 -12.47
CA THR A 463 -21.95 -25.90 -11.78
C THR A 463 -21.62 -26.95 -12.81
N ARG A 464 -20.35 -27.11 -13.08
CA ARG A 464 -19.88 -28.20 -13.97
C ARG A 464 -19.85 -29.50 -13.17
N LYS A 465 -20.56 -30.51 -13.66
CA LYS A 465 -20.44 -31.87 -13.15
C LYS A 465 -19.05 -32.40 -13.48
N LEU A 466 -18.27 -32.77 -12.46
CA LEU A 466 -16.92 -33.34 -12.57
C LEU A 466 -16.92 -34.75 -12.00
N SER A 467 -16.38 -35.71 -12.74
CA SER A 467 -16.09 -37.05 -12.25
C SER A 467 -14.67 -37.10 -11.68
N TYR A 468 -14.53 -37.25 -10.37
CA TYR A 468 -13.25 -37.30 -9.69
C TYR A 468 -12.90 -38.73 -9.26
N LYS A 469 -11.74 -39.26 -9.68
CA LYS A 469 -11.22 -40.55 -9.23
C LYS A 469 -10.40 -40.36 -7.96
N VAL A 470 -10.83 -40.95 -6.85
CA VAL A 470 -10.14 -40.92 -5.56
C VAL A 470 -8.73 -41.53 -5.71
N ARG A 471 -7.73 -40.81 -5.22
CA ARG A 471 -6.32 -41.24 -5.24
C ARG A 471 -5.92 -41.77 -3.87
N SER A 472 -4.83 -42.56 -3.80
CA SER A 472 -4.25 -42.95 -2.53
C SER A 472 -3.89 -41.70 -1.71
N GLY A 473 -4.30 -41.69 -0.42
CA GLY A 473 -4.12 -40.55 0.49
C GLY A 473 -5.19 -39.45 0.41
N ASP A 474 -6.19 -39.56 -0.47
CA ASP A 474 -7.32 -38.64 -0.47
C ASP A 474 -8.24 -38.88 0.73
N SER A 475 -8.80 -37.81 1.26
CA SER A 475 -9.88 -37.83 2.24
C SER A 475 -11.02 -36.92 1.80
N LEU A 476 -12.23 -37.13 2.31
CA LEU A 476 -13.36 -36.23 2.06
C LEU A 476 -12.98 -34.76 2.33
N TYR A 477 -12.22 -34.51 3.39
CA TYR A 477 -11.75 -33.18 3.74
C TYR A 477 -10.79 -32.60 2.69
N ARG A 478 -9.80 -33.38 2.22
CA ARG A 478 -8.86 -32.93 1.18
C ARG A 478 -9.55 -32.66 -0.15
N ILE A 479 -10.50 -33.52 -0.53
CA ILE A 479 -11.29 -33.36 -1.77
C ILE A 479 -12.21 -32.11 -1.64
N ALA A 480 -12.89 -31.95 -0.50
CA ALA A 480 -13.74 -30.80 -0.23
C ALA A 480 -12.95 -29.47 -0.33
N ASN A 481 -11.78 -29.38 0.28
CA ASN A 481 -10.90 -28.21 0.20
C ASN A 481 -10.35 -27.99 -1.22
N LYS A 482 -9.94 -29.06 -1.90
CA LYS A 482 -9.39 -28.96 -3.26
C LYS A 482 -10.35 -28.34 -4.26
N PHE A 483 -11.64 -28.65 -4.13
CA PHE A 483 -12.68 -28.21 -5.05
C PHE A 483 -13.58 -27.10 -4.46
N SER A 484 -13.24 -26.60 -3.25
CA SER A 484 -14.01 -25.55 -2.54
C SER A 484 -15.49 -25.90 -2.34
N ILE A 485 -15.78 -27.16 -2.07
CA ILE A 485 -17.12 -27.71 -1.82
C ILE A 485 -17.24 -28.25 -0.40
N LYS A 486 -18.47 -28.47 0.08
CA LYS A 486 -18.69 -29.00 1.43
C LYS A 486 -18.62 -30.53 1.44
N ILE A 487 -18.12 -31.11 2.54
CA ILE A 487 -18.08 -32.58 2.72
C ILE A 487 -19.50 -33.16 2.63
N ASP A 488 -20.49 -32.53 3.27
CA ASP A 488 -21.88 -32.98 3.25
C ASP A 488 -22.46 -33.01 1.83
N ASP A 489 -22.02 -32.11 0.94
CA ASP A 489 -22.42 -32.10 -0.45
C ASP A 489 -21.81 -33.29 -1.22
N ILE A 490 -20.52 -33.60 -0.98
CA ILE A 490 -19.88 -34.79 -1.59
C ILE A 490 -20.64 -36.06 -1.18
N LEU A 491 -20.93 -36.19 0.11
CA LEU A 491 -21.67 -37.34 0.63
C LEU A 491 -23.06 -37.47 0.01
N ARG A 492 -23.81 -36.36 -0.08
CA ARG A 492 -25.15 -36.31 -0.62
C ARG A 492 -25.16 -36.64 -2.12
N TRP A 493 -24.26 -36.04 -2.91
CA TRP A 493 -24.21 -36.27 -4.36
C TRP A 493 -23.84 -37.72 -4.74
N ASN A 494 -23.07 -38.39 -3.85
CA ASN A 494 -22.58 -39.76 -4.10
C ASN A 494 -23.25 -40.81 -3.24
N LYS A 495 -24.28 -40.44 -2.46
CA LYS A 495 -25.03 -41.32 -1.54
C LYS A 495 -24.10 -42.14 -0.62
N ILE A 496 -23.02 -41.47 -0.11
CA ILE A 496 -22.01 -42.09 0.77
C ILE A 496 -22.43 -41.84 2.22
N PRO A 497 -22.58 -42.89 3.06
CA PRO A 497 -22.80 -42.73 4.49
C PRO A 497 -21.60 -42.04 5.17
N LYS A 498 -21.86 -41.21 6.23
CA LYS A 498 -20.81 -40.48 6.95
C LYS A 498 -19.72 -41.41 7.57
N SER A 499 -20.07 -42.65 7.86
CA SER A 499 -19.16 -43.64 8.44
C SER A 499 -18.27 -44.38 7.43
N LYS A 500 -18.49 -44.19 6.13
CA LYS A 500 -17.78 -44.92 5.08
C LYS A 500 -16.52 -44.19 4.61
N TYR A 501 -15.37 -44.85 4.66
CA TYR A 501 -14.11 -44.35 4.11
C TYR A 501 -14.09 -44.42 2.58
N LEU A 502 -13.46 -43.40 1.95
CA LEU A 502 -13.23 -43.41 0.51
C LEU A 502 -12.19 -44.50 0.13
N GLN A 503 -12.44 -45.20 -0.95
CA GLN A 503 -11.51 -46.18 -1.50
C GLN A 503 -10.71 -45.58 -2.67
N PRO A 504 -9.39 -45.77 -2.76
CA PRO A 504 -8.62 -45.41 -3.93
C PRO A 504 -9.21 -46.07 -5.18
N GLY A 505 -9.37 -45.29 -6.26
CA GLY A 505 -10.03 -45.71 -7.49
C GLY A 505 -11.54 -45.43 -7.54
N GLN A 506 -12.19 -45.17 -6.40
CA GLN A 506 -13.61 -44.80 -6.35
C GLN A 506 -13.86 -43.52 -7.17
N ARG A 507 -14.95 -43.51 -7.97
CA ARG A 507 -15.37 -42.31 -8.72
C ARG A 507 -16.41 -41.54 -7.92
N LEU A 508 -16.15 -40.23 -7.74
CA LEU A 508 -17.06 -39.29 -7.09
C LEU A 508 -17.61 -38.32 -8.13
N THR A 509 -18.90 -38.10 -8.07
CA THR A 509 -19.54 -36.98 -8.77
C THR A 509 -19.42 -35.75 -7.90
N LEU A 510 -18.79 -34.68 -8.42
CA LEU A 510 -18.65 -33.39 -7.77
C LEU A 510 -19.34 -32.33 -8.67
N PHE A 511 -20.02 -31.38 -8.04
CA PHE A 511 -20.51 -30.20 -8.72
C PHE A 511 -19.63 -29.03 -8.29
N VAL A 512 -18.75 -28.58 -9.18
CA VAL A 512 -17.74 -27.54 -8.93
C VAL A 512 -18.11 -26.26 -9.68
N ASP A 513 -17.83 -25.12 -9.07
CA ASP A 513 -18.06 -23.82 -9.69
C ASP A 513 -17.10 -23.66 -10.87
N SER A 514 -17.63 -23.34 -12.06
CA SER A 514 -16.83 -23.16 -13.28
C SER A 514 -15.85 -21.97 -13.19
N ALA A 515 -16.04 -21.05 -12.23
CA ALA A 515 -15.16 -19.91 -12.00
C ALA A 515 -13.87 -20.22 -11.20
N HIS A 516 -13.66 -21.47 -10.75
CA HIS A 516 -12.54 -21.82 -9.84
C HIS A 516 -11.46 -22.69 -10.46
N ASN A 517 -11.42 -22.84 -11.78
CA ASN A 517 -10.34 -23.52 -12.50
C ASN A 517 -9.77 -22.60 -13.60
N SER A 518 -8.99 -21.63 -13.18
CA SER A 518 -7.97 -20.97 -14.00
C SER A 518 -6.74 -20.72 -13.14
#